data_5b00a7c60c02a42852dda16ccc6330f8
#
_entry.id   5b00a7c60c02a42852dda16ccc6330f8
#
_cell.length_a   1.000
_cell.length_b   1.000
_cell.length_c   1.000
_cell.angle_alpha   90.00
_cell.angle_beta   90.00
_cell.angle_gamma   90.00
#
_symmetry.space_group_name_H-M   'P 1'
#
loop_
_entity.id
_entity.type
_entity.pdbx_description
1 polymer ?
#
loop_
_entity_poly.entity_id
_entity_poly.type
_entity_poly.pdbx_seq_one_letter_code
_entity_poly.pdbx_strand_id
1 'polypeptide(L)'
;MYVACRSLEARAYDAAVAAGACDLTPTQSRLMAQIDPDGTRVVTLAARARTTKQSATSLVDQLERAGYVERVPDPADGRAKLVRITDRAHAVVVAANTEVARALGEWEEHVGAPRMRELEETMRMLRGITDPWA
;
A
#
# COMPACT_ATOMS: atom_id res chain seq x y z
N MET A 1 18.32 -4.60 -3.84
CA MET A 1 16.84 -4.56 -3.97
C MET A 1 16.13 -4.23 -2.67
N TYR A 2 16.36 -4.94 -1.57
CA TYR A 2 15.70 -4.70 -0.26
C TYR A 2 15.87 -3.25 0.26
N VAL A 3 17.09 -2.69 0.21
CA VAL A 3 17.39 -1.33 0.68
C VAL A 3 16.60 -0.28 -0.12
N ALA A 4 16.51 -0.43 -1.44
CA ALA A 4 15.76 0.48 -2.30
C ALA A 4 14.24 0.46 -1.97
N CYS A 5 13.64 -0.73 -1.82
CA CYS A 5 12.23 -0.85 -1.42
C CYS A 5 11.98 -0.21 -0.04
N ARG A 6 12.87 -0.46 0.92
CA ARG A 6 12.78 0.15 2.27
C ARG A 6 12.88 1.68 2.25
N SER A 7 13.70 2.22 1.34
CA SER A 7 13.80 3.66 1.15
C SER A 7 12.49 4.26 0.64
N LEU A 8 11.85 3.63 -0.36
CA LEU A 8 10.54 4.07 -0.85
C LEU A 8 9.46 4.01 0.24
N GLU A 9 9.39 2.90 1.00
CA GLU A 9 8.44 2.76 2.11
C GLU A 9 8.63 3.86 3.16
N ALA A 10 9.87 4.15 3.55
CA ALA A 10 10.17 5.19 4.54
C ALA A 10 9.74 6.58 4.03
N ARG A 11 10.07 6.91 2.79
CA ARG A 11 9.70 8.21 2.19
C ARG A 11 8.18 8.35 2.06
N ALA A 12 7.49 7.31 1.63
CA ALA A 12 6.01 7.31 1.56
C ALA A 12 5.39 7.52 2.94
N TYR A 13 5.90 6.85 3.96
CA TYR A 13 5.44 7.00 5.34
C TYR A 13 5.66 8.42 5.87
N ASP A 14 6.86 8.98 5.69
CA ASP A 14 7.18 10.33 6.14
C ASP A 14 6.29 11.39 5.47
N ALA A 15 5.99 11.21 4.17
CA ALA A 15 5.05 12.07 3.44
C ALA A 15 3.61 11.94 3.96
N ALA A 16 3.16 10.74 4.31
CA ALA A 16 1.86 10.51 4.92
C ALA A 16 1.74 11.19 6.29
N VAL A 17 2.76 11.09 7.13
CA VAL A 17 2.82 11.76 8.44
C VAL A 17 2.80 13.28 8.27
N ALA A 18 3.57 13.83 7.33
CA ALA A 18 3.58 15.26 7.03
C ALA A 18 2.24 15.77 6.49
N ALA A 19 1.45 14.91 5.84
CA ALA A 19 0.09 15.20 5.37
C ALA A 19 -1.00 15.08 6.46
N GLY A 20 -0.62 14.79 7.71
CA GLY A 20 -1.52 14.76 8.86
C GLY A 20 -1.78 13.38 9.48
N ALA A 21 -1.14 12.33 8.98
CA ALA A 21 -1.28 10.97 9.51
C ALA A 21 -0.33 10.70 10.70
N CYS A 22 -0.32 11.58 11.70
CA CYS A 22 0.63 11.52 12.82
C CYS A 22 0.42 10.32 13.76
N ASP A 23 -0.75 9.70 13.74
CA ASP A 23 -1.11 8.50 14.51
C ASP A 23 -0.91 7.19 13.71
N LEU A 24 -0.51 7.29 12.44
CA LEU A 24 -0.24 6.14 11.58
C LEU A 24 1.13 5.52 11.92
N THR A 25 1.16 4.20 12.13
CA THR A 25 2.42 3.47 12.30
C THR A 25 3.00 3.00 10.96
N PRO A 26 4.32 2.74 10.86
CA PRO A 26 4.91 2.17 9.65
C PRO A 26 4.28 0.85 9.21
N THR A 27 3.89 -0.01 10.17
CA THR A 27 3.22 -1.29 9.88
C THR A 27 1.83 -1.08 9.30
N GLN A 28 1.06 -0.14 9.84
CA GLN A 28 -0.25 0.25 9.32
C GLN A 28 -0.13 0.85 7.91
N SER A 29 0.86 1.72 7.68
CA SER A 29 1.13 2.31 6.37
C SER A 29 1.43 1.24 5.32
N ARG A 30 2.27 0.25 5.66
CA ARG A 30 2.56 -0.88 4.76
C ARG A 30 1.33 -1.73 4.44
N LEU A 31 0.45 -1.94 5.43
CA LEU A 31 -0.81 -2.65 5.18
C LEU A 31 -1.73 -1.85 4.24
N MET A 32 -1.87 -0.54 4.47
CA MET A 32 -2.68 0.34 3.60
C MET A 32 -2.19 0.33 2.16
N ALA A 33 -0.87 0.27 1.93
CA ALA A 33 -0.28 0.20 0.59
C ALA A 33 -0.62 -1.09 -0.18
N GLN A 34 -1.18 -2.11 0.49
CA GLN A 34 -1.64 -3.36 -0.13
C GLN A 34 -3.14 -3.35 -0.49
N ILE A 35 -3.85 -2.27 -0.16
CA ILE A 35 -5.28 -2.15 -0.44
C ILE A 35 -5.46 -1.69 -1.89
N ASP A 36 -6.18 -2.48 -2.68
CA ASP A 36 -6.53 -2.14 -4.06
C ASP A 36 -7.57 -1.00 -4.09
N PRO A 37 -7.65 -0.22 -5.18
CA PRO A 37 -8.59 0.90 -5.30
C PRO A 37 -10.06 0.52 -5.04
N ASP A 38 -10.47 -0.67 -5.47
CA ASP A 38 -11.84 -1.19 -5.29
C ASP A 38 -12.06 -1.88 -3.93
N GLY A 39 -11.01 -1.97 -3.12
CA GLY A 39 -11.00 -2.66 -1.84
C GLY A 39 -10.39 -4.06 -1.90
N THR A 40 -10.00 -4.57 -0.74
CA THR A 40 -9.29 -5.84 -0.62
C THR A 40 -9.79 -6.61 0.60
N ARG A 41 -10.00 -7.92 0.46
CA ARG A 41 -10.37 -8.79 1.60
C ARG A 41 -9.25 -8.87 2.63
N VAL A 42 -9.58 -8.98 3.91
CA VAL A 42 -8.59 -9.09 5.00
C VAL A 42 -7.67 -10.30 4.81
N VAL A 43 -8.21 -11.43 4.31
CA VAL A 43 -7.40 -12.63 4.03
C VAL A 43 -6.33 -12.38 2.96
N THR A 44 -6.64 -11.59 1.95
CA THR A 44 -5.70 -11.18 0.90
C THR A 44 -4.65 -10.22 1.47
N LEU A 45 -5.07 -9.25 2.29
CA LEU A 45 -4.13 -8.34 2.98
C LEU A 45 -3.16 -9.12 3.88
N ALA A 46 -3.66 -10.10 4.63
CA ALA A 46 -2.83 -10.97 5.48
C ALA A 46 -1.78 -11.73 4.65
N ALA A 47 -2.18 -12.29 3.51
CA ALA A 47 -1.29 -13.01 2.62
C ALA A 47 -0.21 -12.10 2.01
N ARG A 48 -0.59 -10.93 1.49
CA ARG A 48 0.32 -9.93 0.92
C ARG A 48 1.31 -9.40 1.97
N ALA A 49 0.83 -9.15 3.18
CA ALA A 49 1.65 -8.67 4.30
C ALA A 49 2.45 -9.81 4.99
N ARG A 50 2.27 -11.05 4.55
CA ARG A 50 2.88 -12.25 5.16
C ARG A 50 2.67 -12.30 6.67
N THR A 51 1.45 -12.07 7.10
CA THR A 51 1.02 -12.10 8.50
C THR A 51 -0.20 -12.98 8.68
N THR A 52 -0.60 -13.23 9.92
CA THR A 52 -1.81 -14.00 10.22
C THR A 52 -3.07 -13.19 9.91
N LYS A 53 -4.18 -13.87 9.60
CA LYS A 53 -5.48 -13.22 9.44
C LYS A 53 -5.87 -12.42 10.70
N GLN A 54 -5.58 -12.96 11.89
CA GLN A 54 -5.85 -12.29 13.15
C GLN A 54 -5.06 -10.99 13.30
N SER A 55 -3.77 -10.99 12.97
CA SER A 55 -2.94 -9.79 13.01
C SER A 55 -3.39 -8.75 11.98
N ALA A 56 -3.70 -9.18 10.76
CA ALA A 56 -4.25 -8.28 9.73
C ALA A 56 -5.60 -7.69 10.16
N THR A 57 -6.50 -8.50 10.74
CA THR A 57 -7.79 -8.04 11.26
C THR A 57 -7.57 -6.98 12.35
N SER A 58 -6.66 -7.21 13.29
CA SER A 58 -6.34 -6.24 14.36
C SER A 58 -5.83 -4.91 13.78
N LEU A 59 -4.94 -4.94 12.79
CA LEU A 59 -4.44 -3.73 12.12
C LEU A 59 -5.56 -2.99 11.38
N VAL A 60 -6.44 -3.72 10.69
CA VAL A 60 -7.61 -3.14 10.01
C VAL A 60 -8.56 -2.49 11.01
N ASP A 61 -8.82 -3.14 12.15
CA ASP A 61 -9.66 -2.57 13.22
C ASP A 61 -9.11 -1.25 13.76
N GLN A 62 -7.78 -1.17 13.94
CA GLN A 62 -7.10 0.06 14.35
C GLN A 62 -7.23 1.16 13.29
N LEU A 63 -6.98 0.83 12.03
CA LEU A 63 -7.11 1.75 10.90
C LEU A 63 -8.54 2.25 10.71
N GLU A 64 -9.54 1.38 10.89
CA GLU A 64 -10.95 1.74 10.80
C GLU A 64 -11.36 2.71 11.93
N ARG A 65 -10.93 2.42 13.17
CA ARG A 65 -11.16 3.32 14.32
C ARG A 65 -10.50 4.70 14.13
N ALA A 66 -9.33 4.74 13.50
CA ALA A 66 -8.63 5.98 13.18
C ALA A 66 -9.21 6.70 11.95
N GLY A 67 -10.14 6.07 11.20
CA GLY A 67 -10.80 6.66 10.05
C GLY A 67 -10.03 6.59 8.74
N TYR A 68 -8.97 5.77 8.64
CA TYR A 68 -8.20 5.59 7.42
C TYR A 68 -8.81 4.59 6.45
N VAL A 69 -9.51 3.58 6.97
CA VAL A 69 -10.16 2.55 6.17
C VAL A 69 -11.60 2.33 6.63
N GLU A 70 -12.39 1.72 5.77
CA GLU A 70 -13.75 1.27 6.06
C GLU A 70 -13.96 -0.14 5.51
N ARG A 71 -14.92 -0.87 6.09
CA ARG A 71 -15.37 -2.16 5.55
C ARG A 71 -16.67 -1.96 4.78
N VAL A 72 -16.67 -2.41 3.53
CA VAL A 72 -17.86 -2.38 2.65
C VAL A 72 -18.22 -3.78 2.21
N PRO A 73 -19.49 -4.08 1.85
CA PRO A 73 -19.86 -5.38 1.29
C PRO A 73 -19.07 -5.69 0.03
N ASP A 74 -18.64 -6.94 -0.13
CA ASP A 74 -18.04 -7.41 -1.37
C ASP A 74 -19.12 -7.60 -2.44
N PRO A 75 -19.05 -6.90 -3.59
CA PRO A 75 -20.04 -7.06 -4.65
C PRO A 75 -20.13 -8.48 -5.23
N ALA A 76 -19.03 -9.25 -5.16
CA ALA A 76 -18.98 -10.62 -5.66
C ALA A 76 -19.47 -11.65 -4.65
N ASP A 77 -19.49 -11.31 -3.36
CA ASP A 77 -19.93 -12.20 -2.27
C ASP A 77 -20.48 -11.37 -1.11
N GLY A 78 -21.80 -11.24 -1.05
CA GLY A 78 -22.49 -10.42 -0.04
C GLY A 78 -22.25 -10.83 1.43
N ARG A 79 -21.63 -12.00 1.69
CA ARG A 79 -21.23 -12.45 3.02
C ARG A 79 -19.85 -11.96 3.42
N ALA A 80 -19.04 -11.53 2.46
CA ALA A 80 -17.67 -11.03 2.65
C ALA A 80 -17.65 -9.49 2.72
N LYS A 81 -16.58 -8.98 3.30
CA LYS A 81 -16.27 -7.54 3.38
C LYS A 81 -14.97 -7.23 2.67
N LEU A 82 -14.95 -6.09 1.99
CA LEU A 82 -13.73 -5.47 1.47
C LEU A 82 -13.29 -4.34 2.41
N VAL A 83 -11.98 -4.25 2.62
CA VAL A 83 -11.34 -3.09 3.27
C VAL A 83 -11.01 -2.10 2.18
N ARG A 84 -11.44 -0.86 2.34
CA ARG A 84 -11.26 0.24 1.39
C ARG A 84 -10.69 1.47 2.09
N ILE A 85 -9.86 2.23 1.39
CA ILE A 85 -9.38 3.54 1.86
C ILE A 85 -10.54 4.52 1.90
N THR A 86 -10.68 5.29 2.99
CA THR A 86 -11.74 6.31 3.13
C THR A 86 -11.39 7.58 2.36
N ASP A 87 -12.40 8.36 2.01
CA ASP A 87 -12.21 9.68 1.40
C ASP A 87 -11.39 10.62 2.32
N ARG A 88 -11.58 10.50 3.64
CA ARG A 88 -10.80 11.23 4.64
C ARG A 88 -9.30 10.93 4.55
N ALA A 89 -8.94 9.68 4.30
CA ALA A 89 -7.56 9.24 4.17
C ALA A 89 -6.95 9.49 2.79
N HIS A 90 -7.77 9.89 1.81
CA HIS A 90 -7.33 10.06 0.42
C HIS A 90 -6.16 11.03 0.29
N ALA A 91 -6.19 12.18 0.98
CA ALA A 91 -5.10 13.17 0.94
C ALA A 91 -3.76 12.59 1.43
N VAL A 92 -3.80 11.74 2.46
CA VAL A 92 -2.63 11.04 3.01
C VAL A 92 -2.05 10.06 1.99
N VAL A 93 -2.92 9.29 1.33
CA VAL A 93 -2.52 8.34 0.28
C VAL A 93 -1.94 9.07 -0.94
N VAL A 94 -2.57 10.17 -1.37
CA VAL A 94 -2.05 11.00 -2.46
C VAL A 94 -0.67 11.55 -2.13
N ALA A 95 -0.44 12.05 -0.92
CA ALA A 95 0.87 12.56 -0.50
C ALA A 95 1.94 11.47 -0.52
N ALA A 96 1.63 10.27 -0.01
CA ALA A 96 2.54 9.13 -0.03
C ALA A 96 2.89 8.71 -1.47
N ASN A 97 1.90 8.57 -2.35
CA ASN A 97 2.09 8.19 -3.75
C ASN A 97 2.86 9.25 -4.55
N THR A 98 2.63 10.53 -4.29
CA THR A 98 3.37 11.64 -4.90
C THR A 98 4.85 11.57 -4.53
N GLU A 99 5.16 11.28 -3.28
CA GLU A 99 6.55 11.14 -2.83
C GLU A 99 7.22 9.90 -3.45
N VAL A 100 6.51 8.78 -3.58
CA VAL A 100 7.03 7.60 -4.30
C VAL A 100 7.34 7.95 -5.74
N ALA A 101 6.44 8.63 -6.45
CA ALA A 101 6.66 9.06 -7.83
C ALA A 101 7.89 9.98 -7.95
N ARG A 102 8.08 10.91 -6.99
CA ARG A 102 9.26 11.79 -6.94
C ARG A 102 10.55 10.99 -6.74
N ALA A 103 10.55 10.03 -5.82
CA ALA A 103 11.70 9.15 -5.59
C ALA A 103 12.07 8.32 -6.82
N LEU A 104 11.08 7.77 -7.51
CA LEU A 104 11.31 7.03 -8.75
C LEU A 104 11.85 7.92 -9.86
N GLY A 105 11.43 9.19 -9.94
CA GLY A 105 12.01 10.19 -10.83
C GLY A 105 13.48 10.47 -10.54
N GLU A 106 13.87 10.61 -9.28
CA GLU A 106 15.28 10.74 -8.86
C GLU A 106 16.11 9.51 -9.25
N TRP A 107 15.53 8.32 -9.13
CA TRP A 107 16.20 7.09 -9.56
C TRP A 107 16.37 7.03 -11.07
N GLU A 108 15.35 7.48 -11.84
CA GLU A 108 15.43 7.57 -13.29
C GLU A 108 16.55 8.53 -13.74
N GLU A 109 16.66 9.69 -13.10
CA GLU A 109 17.75 10.63 -13.35
C GLU A 109 19.13 10.02 -13.09
N HIS A 110 19.25 9.15 -12.07
CA HIS A 110 20.52 8.52 -11.70
C HIS A 110 20.91 7.36 -12.61
N VAL A 111 19.97 6.49 -13.00
CA VAL A 111 20.26 5.26 -13.79
C VAL A 111 19.97 5.42 -15.28
N GLY A 112 19.22 6.43 -15.67
CA GLY A 112 18.73 6.68 -17.01
C GLY A 112 17.39 6.03 -17.31
N ALA A 113 16.55 6.73 -18.10
CA ALA A 113 15.20 6.30 -18.43
C ALA A 113 15.09 4.89 -19.09
N PRO A 114 16.01 4.44 -19.97
CA PRO A 114 15.92 3.09 -20.53
C PRO A 114 16.01 1.99 -19.46
N ARG A 115 16.95 2.11 -18.52
CA ARG A 115 17.13 1.13 -17.44
C ARG A 115 15.98 1.15 -16.45
N MET A 116 15.43 2.33 -16.18
CA MET A 116 14.27 2.45 -15.29
C MET A 116 13.04 1.77 -15.88
N ARG A 117 12.76 1.97 -17.16
CA ARG A 117 11.66 1.26 -17.86
C ARG A 117 11.83 -0.26 -17.86
N GLU A 118 13.05 -0.76 -18.11
CA GLU A 118 13.36 -2.19 -18.06
C GLU A 118 13.13 -2.77 -16.65
N LEU A 119 13.53 -2.03 -15.60
CA LEU A 119 13.28 -2.40 -14.21
C LEU A 119 11.78 -2.48 -13.92
N GLU A 120 11.00 -1.47 -14.30
CA GLU A 120 9.55 -1.44 -14.10
C GLU A 120 8.84 -2.59 -14.80
N GLU A 121 9.23 -2.88 -16.03
CA GLU A 121 8.69 -4.01 -16.79
C GLU A 121 9.03 -5.35 -16.14
N THR A 122 10.26 -5.53 -15.73
CA THR A 122 10.72 -6.71 -15.00
C THR A 122 9.93 -6.90 -13.70
N MET A 123 9.75 -5.85 -12.92
CA MET A 123 8.96 -5.89 -11.68
C MET A 123 7.50 -6.24 -11.94
N ARG A 124 6.92 -5.71 -13.04
CA ARG A 124 5.53 -6.04 -13.44
C ARG A 124 5.40 -7.53 -13.81
N MET A 125 6.36 -8.09 -14.54
CA MET A 125 6.38 -9.53 -14.87
C MET A 125 6.50 -10.40 -13.61
N LEU A 126 7.35 -10.00 -12.66
CA LEU A 126 7.53 -10.71 -11.39
C LEU A 126 6.26 -10.67 -10.52
N ARG A 127 5.42 -9.66 -10.66
CA ARG A 127 4.18 -9.54 -9.88
C ARG A 127 3.29 -10.76 -10.05
N GLY A 128 3.20 -11.32 -11.25
CA GLY A 128 2.37 -12.50 -11.54
C GLY A 128 2.78 -13.78 -10.80
N ILE A 129 4.01 -13.84 -10.29
CA ILE A 129 4.52 -14.99 -9.51
C ILE A 129 4.78 -14.65 -8.05
N THR A 130 4.82 -13.37 -7.70
CA THR A 130 5.09 -12.91 -6.33
C THR A 130 3.83 -12.45 -5.60
N ASP A 131 2.79 -12.04 -6.32
CA ASP A 131 1.47 -11.70 -5.80
C ASP A 131 0.42 -12.63 -6.46
N PRO A 132 0.09 -13.77 -5.84
CA PRO A 132 -0.89 -14.72 -6.39
C PRO A 132 -2.32 -14.14 -6.43
N TRP A 133 -2.53 -12.94 -5.93
CA TRP A 133 -3.82 -12.22 -5.90
C TRP A 133 -3.86 -11.05 -6.91
N ALA A 134 -2.81 -10.88 -7.72
CA ALA A 134 -2.73 -9.82 -8.74
C ALA A 134 -3.62 -10.10 -9.96
#